data_4784462c42857f4f00e709b08517d56b
#
_entry.id   4784462c42857f4f00e709b08517d56b
#
_cell.length_a   1.000
_cell.length_b   1.000
_cell.length_c   1.000
_cell.angle_alpha   90.00
_cell.angle_beta   90.00
_cell.angle_gamma   90.00
#
_symmetry.space_group_name_H-M   'P 1'
#
loop_
_entity.id
_entity.type
_entity.pdbx_description
1 polymer ?
#
loop_
_entity_poly.entity_id
_entity_poly.type
_entity_poly.pdbx_seq_one_letter_code
_entity_poly.pdbx_strand_id
1 'polypeptide(L)'
;TGVQIKKYKPFYLEKARRNMALVGKRGEELVNEYLEQLKNLHQVESFEWMNKSRESGLPYDFILNEKQYIEVKSTRFDFSQNIVFSNQEIGFVNQQKSDFDYSVYRVFDITEANAHLKICTQCMPYMEQLDKSVQTFNEAIKQSKTRLLGLNVEVSPTDCFGNIQDTIRL
;
A
#
# COMPACT_ATOMS: atom_id res chain seq x y z
N THR A 1 7.49 15.48 32.81
CA THR A 1 6.40 14.87 32.00
C THR A 1 6.86 13.51 31.52
N GLY A 2 6.48 12.44 32.28
CA GLY A 2 6.87 11.08 31.96
C GLY A 2 6.07 10.56 30.76
N VAL A 3 6.75 9.99 29.76
CA VAL A 3 6.13 9.27 28.66
C VAL A 3 5.50 8.00 29.23
N GLN A 4 4.19 7.89 29.22
CA GLN A 4 3.49 6.65 29.57
C GLN A 4 3.73 5.61 28.45
N ILE A 5 4.60 4.66 28.73
CA ILE A 5 4.80 3.50 27.84
C ILE A 5 3.62 2.55 28.07
N LYS A 6 2.69 2.48 27.11
CA LYS A 6 1.65 1.44 27.10
C LYS A 6 2.30 0.06 26.87
N LYS A 7 2.32 -0.76 27.90
CA LYS A 7 2.72 -2.18 27.78
C LYS A 7 1.57 -2.98 27.19
N TYR A 8 1.69 -3.39 25.92
CA TYR A 8 0.75 -4.35 25.34
C TYR A 8 1.20 -5.78 25.66
N LYS A 9 0.24 -6.67 26.00
CA LYS A 9 0.56 -8.09 26.13
C LYS A 9 0.93 -8.65 24.75
N PRO A 10 1.94 -9.53 24.62
CA PRO A 10 2.36 -10.12 23.35
C PRO A 10 1.20 -10.72 22.54
N PHE A 11 0.24 -11.34 23.21
CA PHE A 11 -0.97 -11.90 22.61
C PHE A 11 -1.82 -10.87 21.84
N TYR A 12 -1.95 -9.64 22.36
CA TYR A 12 -2.72 -8.60 21.66
C TYR A 12 -2.03 -8.09 20.41
N LEU A 13 -0.70 -8.00 20.43
CA LEU A 13 0.08 -7.60 19.26
C LEU A 13 0.00 -8.65 18.16
N GLU A 14 0.08 -9.92 18.50
CA GLU A 14 -0.04 -11.02 17.55
C GLU A 14 -1.44 -11.08 16.93
N LYS A 15 -2.49 -10.94 17.75
CA LYS A 15 -3.87 -10.85 17.26
C LYS A 15 -4.08 -9.64 16.34
N ALA A 16 -3.52 -8.49 16.67
CA ALA A 16 -3.59 -7.30 15.84
C ALA A 16 -2.90 -7.52 14.48
N ARG A 17 -1.71 -8.11 14.47
CA ARG A 17 -0.98 -8.45 13.23
C ARG A 17 -1.77 -9.43 12.35
N ARG A 18 -2.34 -10.49 12.93
CA ARG A 18 -3.19 -11.43 12.20
C ARG A 18 -4.42 -10.74 11.59
N ASN A 19 -5.08 -9.88 12.35
CA ASN A 19 -6.22 -9.13 11.85
C ASN A 19 -5.83 -8.20 10.71
N MET A 20 -4.68 -7.52 10.79
CA MET A 20 -4.18 -6.67 9.71
C MET A 20 -3.89 -7.49 8.44
N ALA A 21 -3.24 -8.65 8.58
CA ALA A 21 -2.98 -9.54 7.44
C ALA A 21 -4.28 -10.04 6.78
N LEU A 22 -5.30 -10.40 7.58
CA LEU A 22 -6.61 -10.80 7.05
C LEU A 22 -7.31 -9.66 6.30
N VAL A 23 -7.24 -8.42 6.81
CA VAL A 23 -7.79 -7.24 6.13
C VAL A 23 -7.04 -6.97 4.82
N GLY A 24 -5.71 -7.05 4.82
CA GLY A 24 -4.89 -6.93 3.63
C GLY A 24 -5.29 -7.94 2.57
N LYS A 25 -5.32 -9.23 2.93
CA LYS A 25 -5.70 -10.31 2.02
C LYS A 25 -7.11 -10.14 1.45
N ARG A 26 -8.08 -9.76 2.30
CA ARG A 26 -9.45 -9.50 1.84
C ARG A 26 -9.52 -8.34 0.85
N GLY A 27 -8.73 -7.29 1.06
CA GLY A 27 -8.65 -6.18 0.11
C GLY A 27 -8.08 -6.59 -1.24
N GLU A 28 -7.01 -7.38 -1.27
CA GLU A 28 -6.47 -7.92 -2.52
C GLU A 28 -7.49 -8.82 -3.24
N GLU A 29 -8.23 -9.67 -2.52
CA GLU A 29 -9.30 -10.49 -3.09
C GLU A 29 -10.39 -9.64 -3.75
N LEU A 30 -10.84 -8.57 -3.09
CA LEU A 30 -11.84 -7.64 -3.61
C LEU A 30 -11.33 -6.91 -4.88
N VAL A 31 -10.06 -6.49 -4.88
CA VAL A 31 -9.44 -5.90 -6.07
C VAL A 31 -9.33 -6.92 -7.20
N ASN A 32 -8.99 -8.18 -6.90
CA ASN A 32 -8.99 -9.23 -7.92
C ASN A 32 -10.39 -9.42 -8.53
N GLU A 33 -11.43 -9.50 -7.71
CA GLU A 33 -12.82 -9.60 -8.18
C GLU A 33 -13.21 -8.41 -9.09
N TYR A 34 -12.81 -7.20 -8.71
CA TYR A 34 -13.01 -5.97 -9.48
C TYR A 34 -12.27 -6.01 -10.84
N LEU A 35 -11.00 -6.40 -10.85
CA LEU A 35 -10.20 -6.49 -12.07
C LEU A 35 -10.72 -7.58 -13.01
N GLU A 36 -11.21 -8.70 -12.48
CA GLU A 36 -11.90 -9.73 -13.30
C GLU A 36 -13.16 -9.18 -13.95
N GLN A 37 -13.96 -8.36 -13.25
CA GLN A 37 -15.14 -7.71 -13.85
C GLN A 37 -14.72 -6.76 -14.98
N LEU A 38 -13.69 -5.93 -14.78
CA LEU A 38 -13.20 -5.03 -15.83
C LEU A 38 -12.67 -5.79 -17.04
N LYS A 39 -12.01 -6.93 -16.84
CA LYS A 39 -11.54 -7.79 -17.92
C LYS A 39 -12.71 -8.41 -18.71
N ASN A 40 -13.75 -8.87 -18.03
CA ASN A 40 -14.96 -9.38 -18.67
C ASN A 40 -15.71 -8.31 -19.47
N LEU A 41 -15.62 -7.05 -19.05
CA LEU A 41 -16.17 -5.89 -19.78
C LEU A 41 -15.23 -5.35 -20.87
N HIS A 42 -14.09 -6.00 -21.13
CA HIS A 42 -13.04 -5.58 -22.07
C HIS A 42 -12.46 -4.18 -21.78
N GLN A 43 -12.50 -3.72 -20.52
CA GLN A 43 -11.90 -2.49 -20.06
C GLN A 43 -10.45 -2.65 -19.63
N VAL A 44 -10.03 -3.90 -19.37
CA VAL A 44 -8.69 -4.33 -19.04
C VAL A 44 -8.35 -5.53 -19.92
N GLU A 45 -7.19 -5.52 -20.56
CA GLU A 45 -6.76 -6.64 -21.42
C GLU A 45 -6.27 -7.82 -20.59
N SER A 46 -5.41 -7.54 -19.63
CA SER A 46 -4.78 -8.54 -18.76
C SER A 46 -4.43 -7.97 -17.39
N PHE A 47 -4.37 -8.84 -16.40
CA PHE A 47 -3.76 -8.52 -15.13
C PHE A 47 -3.19 -9.79 -14.48
N GLU A 48 -2.24 -9.60 -13.58
CA GLU A 48 -1.61 -10.66 -12.80
C GLU A 48 -1.62 -10.28 -11.32
N TRP A 49 -2.08 -11.20 -10.47
CA TRP A 49 -2.05 -11.06 -9.02
C TRP A 49 -0.82 -11.77 -8.45
N MET A 50 0.15 -10.99 -7.99
CA MET A 50 1.46 -11.49 -7.54
C MET A 50 1.38 -12.31 -6.26
N ASN A 51 0.47 -11.94 -5.35
CA ASN A 51 0.31 -12.58 -4.05
C ASN A 51 -0.81 -13.66 -4.02
N LYS A 52 -1.25 -14.17 -5.18
CA LYS A 52 -2.38 -15.10 -5.28
C LYS A 52 -2.21 -16.35 -4.42
N SER A 53 -1.08 -16.98 -4.47
CA SER A 53 -0.80 -18.25 -3.76
C SER A 53 0.09 -18.08 -2.54
N ARG A 54 0.95 -17.07 -2.51
CA ARG A 54 1.85 -16.75 -1.40
C ARG A 54 2.34 -15.31 -1.55
N GLU A 55 2.76 -14.71 -0.44
CA GLU A 55 3.47 -13.42 -0.45
C GLU A 55 4.67 -13.46 -1.41
N SER A 56 4.68 -12.54 -2.36
CA SER A 56 5.75 -12.43 -3.37
C SER A 56 6.96 -11.67 -2.83
N GLY A 57 6.75 -10.79 -1.85
CA GLY A 57 7.75 -9.83 -1.37
C GLY A 57 8.04 -8.69 -2.36
N LEU A 58 7.22 -8.54 -3.40
CA LEU A 58 7.30 -7.44 -4.34
C LEU A 58 6.68 -6.15 -3.75
N PRO A 59 7.09 -4.97 -4.22
CA PRO A 59 6.54 -3.69 -3.77
C PRO A 59 5.21 -3.31 -4.48
N TYR A 60 4.48 -4.29 -4.96
CA TYR A 60 3.16 -4.16 -5.58
C TYR A 60 2.43 -5.51 -5.56
N ASP A 61 1.11 -5.49 -5.61
CA ASP A 61 0.25 -6.67 -5.54
C ASP A 61 -0.24 -7.16 -6.90
N PHE A 62 -0.43 -6.24 -7.85
CA PHE A 62 -0.90 -6.57 -9.21
C PHE A 62 -0.07 -5.86 -10.28
N ILE A 63 -0.03 -6.49 -11.46
CA ILE A 63 0.40 -5.86 -12.71
C ILE A 63 -0.81 -5.83 -13.64
N LEU A 64 -1.11 -4.65 -14.21
CA LEU A 64 -2.21 -4.43 -15.13
C LEU A 64 -1.67 -4.11 -16.53
N ASN A 65 -2.13 -4.80 -17.55
CA ASN A 65 -1.73 -4.62 -18.96
C ASN A 65 -0.22 -4.56 -19.16
N GLU A 66 0.53 -5.36 -18.37
CA GLU A 66 2.00 -5.47 -18.42
C GLU A 66 2.77 -4.16 -18.11
N LYS A 67 2.10 -3.09 -17.69
CA LYS A 67 2.70 -1.75 -17.57
C LYS A 67 2.38 -1.01 -16.28
N GLN A 68 1.24 -1.30 -15.68
CA GLN A 68 0.78 -0.58 -14.50
C GLN A 68 0.92 -1.46 -13.28
N TYR A 69 1.57 -0.93 -12.25
CA TYR A 69 1.76 -1.59 -10.97
C TYR A 69 0.72 -1.08 -9.98
N ILE A 70 0.06 -1.98 -9.30
CA ILE A 70 -0.99 -1.67 -8.34
C ILE A 70 -0.57 -2.20 -6.98
N GLU A 71 -0.54 -1.33 -6.00
CA GLU A 71 -0.42 -1.64 -4.58
C GLU A 71 -1.78 -1.54 -3.92
N VAL A 72 -2.18 -2.53 -3.13
CA VAL A 72 -3.47 -2.55 -2.44
C VAL A 72 -3.27 -2.18 -0.97
N LYS A 73 -3.84 -1.07 -0.55
CA LYS A 73 -3.83 -0.64 0.85
C LYS A 73 -5.24 -0.74 1.43
N SER A 74 -5.43 -1.62 2.39
CA SER A 74 -6.74 -2.01 2.91
C SER A 74 -6.97 -1.59 4.36
N THR A 75 -8.22 -1.22 4.69
CA THR A 75 -8.62 -0.91 6.06
C THR A 75 -10.10 -1.21 6.31
N ARG A 76 -10.45 -1.45 7.58
CA ARG A 76 -11.84 -1.50 8.03
C ARG A 76 -12.42 -0.14 8.38
N PHE A 77 -11.57 0.87 8.45
CA PHE A 77 -11.96 2.25 8.73
C PHE A 77 -12.22 2.99 7.43
N ASP A 78 -12.58 4.26 7.54
CA ASP A 78 -12.83 5.13 6.40
C ASP A 78 -11.56 5.39 5.55
N PHE A 79 -11.75 6.08 4.43
CA PHE A 79 -10.67 6.40 3.50
C PHE A 79 -9.53 7.19 4.14
N SER A 80 -9.82 8.06 5.11
CA SER A 80 -8.84 8.96 5.72
C SER A 80 -7.82 8.26 6.64
N GLN A 81 -8.08 6.99 7.00
CA GLN A 81 -7.13 6.20 7.78
C GLN A 81 -5.77 6.17 7.09
N ASN A 82 -4.72 6.52 7.81
CA ASN A 82 -3.37 6.58 7.29
C ASN A 82 -2.93 5.29 6.60
N ILE A 83 -2.10 5.46 5.58
CA ILE A 83 -1.49 4.40 4.80
C ILE A 83 -0.04 4.24 5.24
N VAL A 84 0.44 3.00 5.30
CA VAL A 84 1.83 2.68 5.60
C VAL A 84 2.53 2.26 4.31
N PHE A 85 3.65 2.91 4.00
CA PHE A 85 4.57 2.52 2.94
C PHE A 85 5.88 2.02 3.52
N SER A 86 6.36 0.90 3.00
CA SER A 86 7.70 0.40 3.26
C SER A 86 8.75 1.17 2.44
N ASN A 87 10.01 1.13 2.86
CA ASN A 87 11.09 1.68 2.07
C ASN A 87 11.27 1.01 0.70
N GLN A 88 10.85 -0.24 0.54
CA GLN A 88 10.88 -0.93 -0.75
C GLN A 88 9.84 -0.35 -1.71
N GLU A 89 8.60 -0.11 -1.24
CA GLU A 89 7.55 0.53 -2.03
C GLU A 89 7.94 1.96 -2.43
N ILE A 90 8.48 2.75 -1.49
CA ILE A 90 8.95 4.11 -1.76
C ILE A 90 10.05 4.10 -2.83
N GLY A 91 11.07 3.23 -2.69
CA GLY A 91 12.16 3.12 -3.66
C GLY A 91 11.67 2.63 -5.02
N PHE A 92 10.71 1.71 -5.07
CA PHE A 92 10.13 1.22 -6.31
C PHE A 92 9.38 2.30 -7.08
N VAL A 93 8.50 3.06 -6.40
CA VAL A 93 7.74 4.17 -7.01
C VAL A 93 8.67 5.16 -7.70
N ASN A 94 9.80 5.52 -7.07
CA ASN A 94 10.78 6.46 -7.64
C ASN A 94 11.54 5.92 -8.85
N GLN A 95 11.53 4.63 -9.07
CA GLN A 95 12.13 4.01 -10.27
C GLN A 95 11.18 3.99 -11.47
N GLN A 96 9.89 4.25 -11.24
CA GLN A 96 8.90 4.28 -12.32
C GLN A 96 9.12 5.52 -13.21
N LYS A 97 8.81 5.37 -14.50
CA LYS A 97 9.02 6.42 -15.49
C LYS A 97 7.89 7.44 -15.56
N SER A 98 6.74 7.09 -15.02
CA SER A 98 5.51 7.86 -15.11
C SER A 98 4.64 7.66 -13.88
N ASP A 99 3.95 8.73 -13.48
CA ASP A 99 2.95 8.71 -12.40
C ASP A 99 1.80 7.73 -12.66
N PHE A 100 1.59 7.35 -13.92
CA PHE A 100 0.54 6.40 -14.32
C PHE A 100 0.98 4.94 -14.23
N ASP A 101 2.29 4.68 -14.09
CA ASP A 101 2.82 3.32 -14.01
C ASP A 101 2.65 2.71 -12.62
N TYR A 102 2.31 3.52 -11.61
CA TYR A 102 2.04 3.08 -10.25
C TYR A 102 0.79 3.72 -9.68
N SER A 103 -0.07 2.92 -9.08
CA SER A 103 -1.27 3.37 -8.42
C SER A 103 -1.52 2.60 -7.12
N VAL A 104 -2.15 3.26 -6.17
CA VAL A 104 -2.62 2.64 -4.93
C VAL A 104 -4.13 2.45 -5.03
N TYR A 105 -4.56 1.21 -4.92
CA TYR A 105 -5.96 0.82 -4.80
C TYR A 105 -6.30 0.78 -3.31
N ARG A 106 -6.92 1.87 -2.83
CA ARG A 106 -7.32 2.00 -1.43
C ARG A 106 -8.67 1.37 -1.21
N VAL A 107 -8.69 0.19 -0.57
CA VAL A 107 -9.92 -0.50 -0.16
C VAL A 107 -10.21 -0.13 1.30
N PHE A 108 -11.41 0.38 1.56
CA PHE A 108 -11.81 0.93 2.86
C PHE A 108 -13.25 0.58 3.22
N ASP A 109 -13.65 0.84 4.47
CA ASP A 109 -14.94 0.44 5.04
C ASP A 109 -15.23 -1.06 4.85
N ILE A 110 -14.19 -1.89 4.93
CA ILE A 110 -14.31 -3.34 4.72
C ILE A 110 -15.13 -3.96 5.86
N THR A 111 -16.31 -4.44 5.51
CA THR A 111 -17.21 -5.23 6.36
C THR A 111 -17.54 -6.56 5.69
N GLU A 112 -18.40 -7.37 6.29
CA GLU A 112 -18.89 -8.62 5.66
C GLU A 112 -19.76 -8.35 4.42
N ALA A 113 -20.47 -7.22 4.38
CA ALA A 113 -21.45 -6.89 3.35
C ALA A 113 -21.03 -5.79 2.38
N ASN A 114 -20.04 -4.98 2.72
CA ASN A 114 -19.67 -3.79 1.94
C ASN A 114 -18.16 -3.58 1.96
N ALA A 115 -17.66 -3.06 0.85
CA ALA A 115 -16.34 -2.45 0.77
C ALA A 115 -16.38 -1.35 -0.30
N HIS A 116 -15.47 -0.39 -0.19
CA HIS A 116 -15.31 0.70 -1.13
C HIS A 116 -13.88 0.74 -1.65
N LEU A 117 -13.72 1.18 -2.89
CA LEU A 117 -12.42 1.36 -3.54
C LEU A 117 -12.28 2.80 -4.02
N LYS A 118 -11.10 3.37 -3.80
CA LYS A 118 -10.62 4.56 -4.51
C LYS A 118 -9.29 4.25 -5.17
N ILE A 119 -9.14 4.66 -6.43
CA ILE A 119 -7.89 4.55 -7.17
C ILE A 119 -7.13 5.86 -6.98
N CYS A 120 -5.95 5.77 -6.40
CA CYS A 120 -5.11 6.90 -6.05
C CYS A 120 -3.84 6.89 -6.91
N THR A 121 -3.54 8.01 -7.56
CA THR A 121 -2.40 8.19 -8.45
C THR A 121 -1.64 9.47 -8.14
N GLN A 122 -0.54 9.73 -8.86
CA GLN A 122 0.29 10.93 -8.73
C GLN A 122 0.91 11.09 -7.32
N CYS A 123 1.50 10.01 -6.81
CA CYS A 123 2.23 10.04 -5.54
C CYS A 123 3.74 10.27 -5.70
N MET A 124 4.29 10.28 -6.94
CA MET A 124 5.73 10.31 -7.19
C MET A 124 6.46 11.51 -6.57
N PRO A 125 5.99 12.77 -6.67
CA PRO A 125 6.73 13.89 -6.08
C PRO A 125 6.89 13.74 -4.56
N TYR A 126 5.86 13.23 -3.88
CA TYR A 126 5.89 12.98 -2.45
C TYR A 126 6.85 11.82 -2.11
N MET A 127 6.80 10.74 -2.88
CA MET A 127 7.67 9.57 -2.70
C MET A 127 9.14 9.89 -2.99
N GLU A 128 9.43 10.75 -3.97
CA GLU A 128 10.78 11.22 -4.24
C GLU A 128 11.38 11.96 -3.04
N GLN A 129 10.59 12.80 -2.37
CA GLN A 129 11.03 13.50 -1.16
C GLN A 129 11.29 12.53 0.00
N LEU A 130 10.42 11.54 0.19
CA LEU A 130 10.61 10.51 1.19
C LEU A 130 11.85 9.66 0.91
N ASP A 131 12.08 9.25 -0.33
CA ASP A 131 13.24 8.44 -0.71
C ASP A 131 14.56 9.18 -0.46
N LYS A 132 14.64 10.46 -0.80
CA LYS A 132 15.80 11.30 -0.46
C LYS A 132 16.09 11.32 1.05
N SER A 133 15.04 11.40 1.86
CA SER A 133 15.16 11.37 3.31
C SER A 133 15.65 10.01 3.82
N VAL A 134 15.14 8.91 3.27
CA VAL A 134 15.58 7.54 3.58
C VAL A 134 17.03 7.32 3.18
N GLN A 135 17.45 7.79 2.01
CA GLN A 135 18.83 7.69 1.54
C GLN A 135 19.79 8.46 2.45
N THR A 136 19.45 9.70 2.81
CA THR A 136 20.24 10.52 3.74
C THR A 136 20.41 9.82 5.09
N PHE A 137 19.34 9.25 5.62
CA PHE A 137 19.38 8.48 6.86
C PHE A 137 20.29 7.24 6.73
N ASN A 138 20.15 6.48 5.64
CA ASN A 138 20.99 5.31 5.37
C ASN A 138 22.48 5.66 5.28
N GLU A 139 22.83 6.78 4.65
CA GLU A 139 24.21 7.26 4.57
C GLU A 139 24.77 7.61 5.94
N ALA A 140 23.99 8.28 6.77
CA ALA A 140 24.40 8.63 8.14
C ALA A 140 24.69 7.39 8.99
N ILE A 141 23.91 6.32 8.88
CA ILE A 141 24.10 5.11 9.68
C ILE A 141 25.20 4.17 9.15
N LYS A 142 25.53 4.22 7.85
CA LYS A 142 26.63 3.42 7.28
C LYS A 142 27.97 3.63 7.97
N GLN A 143 28.25 4.87 8.42
CA GLN A 143 29.47 5.22 9.12
C GLN A 143 29.61 4.54 10.49
N SER A 144 28.50 4.15 11.10
CA SER A 144 28.45 3.53 12.44
C SER A 144 28.43 2.01 12.43
N LYS A 145 28.70 1.35 11.29
CA LYS A 145 28.53 -0.12 11.08
C LYS A 145 27.10 -0.63 11.38
N THR A 146 26.13 0.28 11.35
CA THR A 146 24.71 0.00 11.55
C THR A 146 24.04 -0.20 10.20
N ARG A 147 22.99 -1.01 10.11
CA ARG A 147 22.17 -1.16 8.92
C ARG A 147 20.70 -0.95 9.27
N LEU A 148 19.97 -0.32 8.36
CA LEU A 148 18.52 -0.25 8.44
C LEU A 148 17.94 -1.62 8.04
N LEU A 149 17.16 -2.24 8.94
CA LEU A 149 16.48 -3.51 8.66
C LEU A 149 15.13 -3.30 7.98
N GLY A 150 14.53 -2.15 8.16
CA GLY A 150 13.28 -1.75 7.53
C GLY A 150 12.86 -0.36 8.04
N LEU A 151 12.19 0.39 7.18
CA LEU A 151 11.57 1.65 7.50
C LEU A 151 10.15 1.64 6.96
N ASN A 152 9.20 2.01 7.78
CA ASN A 152 7.82 2.23 7.38
C ASN A 152 7.48 3.70 7.61
N VAL A 153 6.82 4.31 6.62
CA VAL A 153 6.34 5.69 6.71
C VAL A 153 4.82 5.67 6.67
N GLU A 154 4.21 6.31 7.65
CA GLU A 154 2.76 6.45 7.74
C GLU A 154 2.36 7.82 7.18
N VAL A 155 1.44 7.84 6.24
CA VAL A 155 1.00 9.04 5.51
C VAL A 155 -0.52 9.13 5.44
N SER A 156 -1.04 10.36 5.41
CA SER A 156 -2.44 10.61 5.09
C SER A 156 -2.68 10.40 3.59
N PRO A 157 -3.69 9.63 3.19
CA PRO A 157 -3.99 9.43 1.77
C PRO A 157 -4.36 10.72 1.06
N THR A 158 -4.99 11.69 1.74
CA THR A 158 -5.34 13.00 1.17
C THR A 158 -4.12 13.87 0.87
N ASP A 159 -3.02 13.66 1.58
CA ASP A 159 -1.81 14.47 1.44
C ASP A 159 -0.77 13.81 0.51
N CYS A 160 -0.90 12.49 0.29
CA CYS A 160 0.04 11.69 -0.46
C CYS A 160 -0.24 11.68 -1.98
N PHE A 161 -1.51 11.75 -2.39
CA PHE A 161 -1.92 11.58 -3.77
C PHE A 161 -2.41 12.87 -4.40
N GLY A 162 -1.91 13.19 -5.61
CA GLY A 162 -2.37 14.33 -6.40
C GLY A 162 -3.70 14.09 -7.11
N ASN A 163 -4.06 12.81 -7.33
CA ASN A 163 -5.34 12.44 -7.94
C ASN A 163 -5.96 11.25 -7.20
N ILE A 164 -7.20 11.42 -6.77
CA ILE A 164 -8.01 10.41 -6.09
C ILE A 164 -9.33 10.31 -6.85
N GLN A 165 -9.59 9.15 -7.45
CA GLN A 165 -10.82 8.93 -8.20
C GLN A 165 -12.04 8.81 -7.28
N ASP A 166 -13.23 8.91 -7.88
CA ASP A 166 -14.49 8.70 -7.18
C ASP A 166 -14.59 7.31 -6.54
N THR A 167 -15.42 7.23 -5.52
CA THR A 167 -15.61 5.98 -4.78
C THR A 167 -16.35 4.95 -5.63
N ILE A 168 -15.77 3.78 -5.74
CA ILE A 168 -16.36 2.59 -6.36
C ILE A 168 -16.86 1.69 -5.23
N ARG A 169 -18.07 1.18 -5.32
CA ARG A 169 -18.58 0.15 -4.41
C ARG A 169 -18.16 -1.23 -4.95
N LEU A 170 -17.52 -2.01 -4.10
CA LEU A 170 -17.09 -3.39 -4.38
C LEU A 170 -18.14 -4.40 -3.91
#